data_b8050fe8e06a115205485326d5a1dffe
#
_entry.id   b8050fe8e06a115205485326d5a1dffe
#
_cell.length_a   1.000
_cell.length_b   1.000
_cell.length_c   1.000
_cell.angle_alpha   90.00
_cell.angle_beta   90.00
_cell.angle_gamma   90.00
#
_symmetry.space_group_name_H-M   'P 1'
#
loop_
_entity.id
_entity.type
_entity.pdbx_description
1 polymer ?
#
loop_
_entity_poly.entity_id
_entity_poly.type
_entity_poly.pdbx_seq_one_letter_code
_entity_poly.pdbx_strand_id
1 'polypeptide(L)'
;MLEPIRKELGKAVLDLRALVRDPGSSIPLWSWQRWDVQTVSGERVMNLEHPIEKDYQKFLYYQIESLLQRDSVKSLVTSIQEHAVMREALCLKPNEVGHEVTWDYLLPMTGAVLKLEDAGDHITEAIGKILADLDAAVRQPMYTVKYFAPLRHFMCTDDELELTEGIYIRRIPNDEMAGHLNAIATHTNFPDFQELQFQLEAVEQIKRASPRMGAMSGTFQTLFSEIEEALRVLKVGAVGSLFYRGQSPGFFGSGQSMTVYSTGVRLYGEKETFIYKFSKEDIPNLINVHKGLKSLRTNARFAIALRRFGGAYTKPMGDDRVLDYWIALEALLLPDGKEGELRTKAALRLAWLFGTNANRSEIFKKVQKSYDLRSSIAHGTAHHAKPEDAAYLEDLVRHTMLHCLERGEVPEPDWLNRLVLNVL
;
A
#
# COMPACT_ATOMS: atom_id res chain seq x y z
N MET A 1 10.52 4.58 35.33
CA MET A 1 9.33 3.73 35.15
C MET A 1 9.69 2.26 35.06
N LEU A 2 10.80 1.89 34.41
CA LEU A 2 11.21 0.48 34.21
C LEU A 2 11.94 -0.15 35.42
N GLU A 3 12.22 0.60 36.48
CA GLU A 3 13.04 0.14 37.62
C GLU A 3 12.65 -1.22 38.19
N PRO A 4 11.34 -1.55 38.35
CA PRO A 4 10.93 -2.83 38.89
C PRO A 4 11.35 -4.05 38.07
N ILE A 5 11.49 -3.89 36.74
CA ILE A 5 11.79 -4.99 35.82
C ILE A 5 13.21 -4.91 35.25
N ARG A 6 13.94 -3.83 35.51
CA ARG A 6 15.25 -3.53 34.90
C ARG A 6 16.25 -4.68 35.09
N LYS A 7 16.32 -5.24 36.28
CA LYS A 7 17.21 -6.33 36.61
C LYS A 7 16.88 -7.62 35.87
N GLU A 8 15.60 -7.99 35.83
CA GLU A 8 15.14 -9.21 35.16
C GLU A 8 15.26 -9.07 33.63
N LEU A 9 14.98 -7.88 33.10
CA LEU A 9 15.15 -7.58 31.68
C LEU A 9 16.63 -7.67 31.27
N GLY A 10 17.54 -7.12 32.06
CA GLY A 10 18.99 -7.24 31.84
C GLY A 10 19.47 -8.68 31.86
N LYS A 11 19.00 -9.50 32.79
CA LYS A 11 19.33 -10.94 32.83
C LYS A 11 18.83 -11.71 31.61
N ALA A 12 17.58 -11.43 31.16
CA ALA A 12 17.01 -12.07 29.99
C ALA A 12 17.81 -11.72 28.73
N VAL A 13 18.18 -10.44 28.56
CA VAL A 13 19.03 -9.99 27.43
C VAL A 13 20.39 -10.70 27.44
N LEU A 14 21.05 -10.81 28.61
CA LEU A 14 22.34 -11.51 28.73
C LEU A 14 22.22 -13.00 28.40
N ASP A 15 21.16 -13.65 28.83
CA ASP A 15 20.91 -15.06 28.53
C ASP A 15 20.67 -15.30 27.03
N LEU A 16 19.89 -14.44 26.39
CA LEU A 16 19.66 -14.49 24.94
C LEU A 16 20.93 -14.17 24.14
N ARG A 17 21.73 -13.20 24.62
CA ARG A 17 23.05 -12.92 24.06
C ARG A 17 23.96 -14.13 24.08
N ALA A 18 24.02 -14.84 25.19
CA ALA A 18 24.84 -16.06 25.32
C ALA A 18 24.43 -17.10 24.29
N LEU A 19 23.15 -17.29 24.04
CA LEU A 19 22.63 -18.18 23.01
C LEU A 19 23.09 -17.81 21.60
N VAL A 20 23.11 -16.52 21.27
CA VAL A 20 23.54 -16.05 19.95
C VAL A 20 25.06 -16.16 19.77
N ARG A 21 25.83 -15.98 20.85
CA ARG A 21 27.31 -16.03 20.84
C ARG A 21 27.84 -17.46 21.02
N ASP A 22 26.99 -18.45 21.27
CA ASP A 22 27.41 -19.83 21.42
C ASP A 22 27.88 -20.42 20.09
N PRO A 23 29.16 -20.80 19.96
CA PRO A 23 29.68 -21.40 18.73
C PRO A 23 29.11 -22.77 18.39
N GLY A 24 28.38 -23.40 19.31
CA GLY A 24 27.67 -24.68 19.10
C GLY A 24 26.29 -24.53 18.40
N SER A 25 25.82 -23.29 18.20
CA SER A 25 24.55 -23.03 17.53
C SER A 25 24.63 -23.41 16.05
N SER A 26 23.84 -24.40 15.64
CA SER A 26 23.79 -24.90 14.26
C SER A 26 23.02 -23.98 13.27
N ILE A 27 22.41 -22.93 13.78
CA ILE A 27 21.61 -22.00 12.98
C ILE A 27 22.53 -20.87 12.51
N PRO A 28 22.74 -20.72 11.18
CA PRO A 28 23.57 -19.64 10.69
C PRO A 28 22.91 -18.29 10.98
N LEU A 29 23.70 -17.33 11.45
CA LEU A 29 23.27 -15.93 11.49
C LEU A 29 22.99 -15.49 10.06
N TRP A 30 21.73 -15.16 9.78
CA TRP A 30 21.33 -14.73 8.47
C TRP A 30 21.97 -13.37 8.18
N SER A 31 22.69 -13.28 7.04
CA SER A 31 23.10 -12.01 6.48
C SER A 31 22.02 -11.55 5.50
N TRP A 32 21.57 -10.33 5.64
CA TRP A 32 20.70 -9.71 4.66
C TRP A 32 21.53 -9.05 3.57
N GLN A 33 21.07 -9.18 2.34
CA GLN A 33 21.51 -8.28 1.28
C GLN A 33 20.86 -6.93 1.52
N ARG A 34 21.65 -5.88 1.51
CA ARG A 34 21.15 -4.52 1.65
C ARG A 34 21.22 -3.82 0.30
N TRP A 35 20.12 -3.21 -0.08
CA TRP A 35 20.12 -2.31 -1.21
C TRP A 35 20.67 -0.96 -0.81
N ASP A 36 21.69 -0.49 -1.53
CA ASP A 36 22.15 0.87 -1.52
C ASP A 36 21.64 1.58 -2.78
N VAL A 37 21.09 2.77 -2.61
CA VAL A 37 20.51 3.56 -3.70
C VAL A 37 21.24 4.89 -3.77
N GLN A 38 21.94 5.09 -4.88
CA GLN A 38 22.69 6.33 -5.13
C GLN A 38 22.15 7.02 -6.39
N THR A 39 22.34 8.33 -6.47
CA THR A 39 22.10 9.09 -7.69
C THR A 39 23.43 9.34 -8.40
N VAL A 40 23.61 8.77 -9.57
CA VAL A 40 24.81 8.95 -10.40
C VAL A 40 24.36 9.59 -11.71
N SER A 41 24.89 10.77 -12.01
CA SER A 41 24.57 11.53 -13.25
C SER A 41 23.05 11.75 -13.48
N GLY A 42 22.29 11.90 -12.39
CA GLY A 42 20.83 12.13 -12.44
C GLY A 42 19.99 10.87 -12.50
N GLU A 43 20.59 9.68 -12.61
CA GLU A 43 19.91 8.41 -12.60
C GLU A 43 20.11 7.68 -11.27
N ARG A 44 19.10 6.96 -10.82
CA ARG A 44 19.20 6.10 -9.64
C ARG A 44 19.92 4.81 -9.98
N VAL A 45 21.03 4.56 -9.29
CA VAL A 45 21.80 3.32 -9.35
C VAL A 45 21.54 2.54 -8.07
N MET A 46 21.07 1.30 -8.23
CA MET A 46 20.77 0.41 -7.12
C MET A 46 21.83 -0.67 -7.05
N ASN A 47 22.58 -0.70 -5.98
CA ASN A 47 23.63 -1.68 -5.73
C ASN A 47 23.18 -2.64 -4.63
N LEU A 48 23.38 -3.93 -4.86
CA LEU A 48 23.19 -4.95 -3.85
C LEU A 48 24.51 -5.16 -3.10
N GLU A 49 24.57 -4.70 -1.87
CA GLU A 49 25.73 -4.87 -1.03
C GLU A 49 25.73 -6.22 -0.31
N HIS A 50 26.87 -6.88 -0.27
CA HIS A 50 27.17 -8.12 0.44
C HIS A 50 28.46 -7.95 1.24
N PRO A 51 28.58 -8.57 2.37
CA PRO A 51 27.68 -9.11 3.35
C PRO A 51 27.38 -8.09 4.43
N ILE A 52 26.26 -8.24 5.03
CA ILE A 52 25.69 -7.20 5.67
C ILE A 52 25.34 -7.48 7.09
N GLU A 53 24.61 -6.66 7.72
CA GLU A 53 24.32 -6.76 9.13
C GLU A 53 23.79 -8.14 9.51
N LYS A 54 24.33 -8.72 10.57
CA LYS A 54 23.81 -9.93 11.18
C LYS A 54 22.41 -9.65 11.73
N ASP A 55 21.40 -10.38 11.27
CA ASP A 55 20.04 -10.25 11.80
C ASP A 55 19.86 -11.10 13.05
N TYR A 56 20.26 -10.54 14.17
CA TYR A 56 20.12 -11.19 15.47
C TYR A 56 18.64 -11.39 15.87
N GLN A 57 17.77 -10.48 15.50
CA GLN A 57 16.36 -10.55 15.84
C GLN A 57 15.68 -11.72 15.12
N LYS A 58 15.97 -11.89 13.83
CA LYS A 58 15.45 -13.02 13.05
C LYS A 58 15.97 -14.36 13.54
N PHE A 59 17.25 -14.43 13.90
CA PHE A 59 17.83 -15.62 14.50
C PHE A 59 17.07 -16.03 15.78
N LEU A 60 16.86 -15.09 16.69
CA LEU A 60 16.13 -15.31 17.94
C LEU A 60 14.67 -15.66 17.70
N TYR A 61 14.07 -15.07 16.67
CA TYR A 61 12.68 -15.34 16.28
C TYR A 61 12.42 -16.82 16.01
N TYR A 62 13.28 -17.48 15.25
CA TYR A 62 13.12 -18.90 14.96
C TYR A 62 13.27 -19.82 16.19
N GLN A 63 13.70 -19.27 17.31
CA GLN A 63 13.86 -19.99 18.56
C GLN A 63 12.84 -19.61 19.63
N ILE A 64 11.81 -18.84 19.29
CA ILE A 64 10.90 -18.22 20.27
C ILE A 64 10.28 -19.21 21.25
N GLU A 65 9.86 -20.39 20.80
CA GLU A 65 9.27 -21.42 21.65
C GLU A 65 10.28 -21.93 22.71
N SER A 66 11.53 -22.09 22.32
CA SER A 66 12.63 -22.44 23.23
C SER A 66 12.94 -21.29 24.19
N LEU A 67 12.88 -20.05 23.72
CA LEU A 67 13.15 -18.88 24.54
C LEU A 67 12.11 -18.67 25.64
N LEU A 68 10.84 -18.91 25.33
CA LEU A 68 9.74 -18.85 26.32
C LEU A 68 9.90 -19.85 27.47
N GLN A 69 10.69 -20.94 27.30
CA GLN A 69 10.95 -21.91 28.33
C GLN A 69 12.13 -21.54 29.24
N ARG A 70 12.92 -20.52 28.90
CA ARG A 70 14.06 -20.09 29.70
C ARG A 70 13.65 -19.44 31.01
N ASP A 71 14.35 -19.76 32.10
CA ASP A 71 14.02 -19.24 33.44
C ASP A 71 14.14 -17.72 33.51
N SER A 72 15.13 -17.13 32.82
CA SER A 72 15.30 -15.68 32.77
C SER A 72 14.11 -14.99 32.09
N VAL A 73 13.57 -15.58 31.02
CA VAL A 73 12.40 -15.08 30.30
C VAL A 73 11.13 -15.24 31.13
N LYS A 74 10.95 -16.42 31.75
CA LYS A 74 9.83 -16.68 32.68
C LYS A 74 9.82 -15.72 33.87
N SER A 75 10.99 -15.48 34.48
CA SER A 75 11.12 -14.51 35.56
C SER A 75 10.75 -13.07 35.13
N LEU A 76 11.20 -12.63 33.95
CA LEU A 76 10.83 -11.35 33.41
C LEU A 76 9.31 -11.24 33.15
N VAL A 77 8.72 -12.26 32.55
CA VAL A 77 7.27 -12.30 32.25
C VAL A 77 6.47 -12.23 33.57
N THR A 78 6.85 -13.00 34.57
CA THR A 78 6.22 -12.99 35.92
C THR A 78 6.33 -11.60 36.55
N SER A 79 7.51 -10.99 36.52
CA SER A 79 7.71 -9.63 37.06
C SER A 79 6.82 -8.59 36.39
N ILE A 80 6.65 -8.70 35.08
CA ILE A 80 5.76 -7.78 34.34
C ILE A 80 4.29 -8.07 34.67
N GLN A 81 3.90 -9.34 34.79
CA GLN A 81 2.53 -9.74 35.13
C GLN A 81 2.10 -9.21 36.52
N GLU A 82 3.01 -9.21 37.47
CA GLU A 82 2.76 -8.73 38.84
C GLU A 82 2.64 -7.18 38.94
N HIS A 83 3.19 -6.45 37.96
CA HIS A 83 3.22 -4.99 37.99
C HIS A 83 2.22 -4.36 37.00
N ALA A 84 1.00 -4.05 37.46
CA ALA A 84 -0.06 -3.47 36.63
C ALA A 84 0.38 -2.20 35.86
N VAL A 85 1.12 -1.31 36.53
CA VAL A 85 1.66 -0.07 35.92
C VAL A 85 2.62 -0.39 34.77
N MET A 86 3.39 -1.48 34.86
CA MET A 86 4.29 -1.90 33.82
C MET A 86 3.55 -2.49 32.63
N ARG A 87 2.53 -3.31 32.88
CA ARG A 87 1.69 -3.83 31.79
C ARG A 87 1.04 -2.72 31.00
N GLU A 88 0.49 -1.74 31.69
CA GLU A 88 -0.10 -0.55 31.06
C GLU A 88 0.96 0.26 30.30
N ALA A 89 2.11 0.51 30.95
CA ALA A 89 3.21 1.25 30.34
C ALA A 89 3.77 0.56 29.09
N LEU A 90 3.78 -0.77 29.03
CA LEU A 90 4.19 -1.57 27.88
C LEU A 90 3.03 -1.93 26.95
N CYS A 91 1.83 -1.46 27.23
CA CYS A 91 0.61 -1.70 26.45
C CYS A 91 0.31 -3.22 26.26
N LEU A 92 0.54 -4.03 27.28
CA LEU A 92 0.40 -5.48 27.24
C LEU A 92 -0.99 -5.94 27.67
N LYS A 93 -1.56 -6.89 26.95
CA LYS A 93 -2.82 -7.52 27.36
C LYS A 93 -2.56 -8.56 28.45
N PRO A 94 -3.45 -8.67 29.45
CA PRO A 94 -3.24 -9.56 30.60
C PRO A 94 -2.97 -11.03 30.23
N ASN A 95 -3.59 -11.52 29.17
CA ASN A 95 -3.55 -12.94 28.76
C ASN A 95 -2.44 -13.29 27.76
N GLU A 96 -1.72 -12.30 27.23
CA GLU A 96 -0.73 -12.47 26.15
C GLU A 96 0.68 -12.04 26.57
N VAL A 97 0.89 -11.71 27.85
CA VAL A 97 2.12 -11.06 28.36
C VAL A 97 3.41 -11.82 27.98
N GLY A 98 3.41 -13.13 28.06
CA GLY A 98 4.63 -13.93 27.81
C GLY A 98 5.14 -13.81 26.38
N HIS A 99 4.26 -14.01 25.43
CA HIS A 99 4.61 -13.96 24.00
C HIS A 99 4.89 -12.53 23.54
N GLU A 100 4.04 -11.58 23.93
CA GLU A 100 4.19 -10.17 23.59
C GLU A 100 5.47 -9.54 24.15
N VAL A 101 5.80 -9.82 25.43
CA VAL A 101 7.04 -9.32 26.03
C VAL A 101 8.27 -9.85 25.30
N THR A 102 8.28 -11.15 24.98
CA THR A 102 9.42 -11.76 24.28
C THR A 102 9.54 -11.18 22.88
N TRP A 103 8.45 -11.15 22.13
CA TRP A 103 8.44 -10.74 20.73
C TRP A 103 8.65 -9.24 20.53
N ASP A 104 7.89 -8.42 21.24
CA ASP A 104 7.82 -6.98 20.98
C ASP A 104 8.91 -6.18 21.69
N TYR A 105 9.50 -6.75 22.76
CA TYR A 105 10.49 -6.06 23.56
C TYR A 105 11.81 -6.80 23.65
N LEU A 106 11.81 -8.06 24.12
CA LEU A 106 13.04 -8.75 24.45
C LEU A 106 13.89 -9.08 23.22
N LEU A 107 13.28 -9.58 22.13
CA LEU A 107 14.03 -9.89 20.90
C LEU A 107 14.62 -8.63 20.25
N PRO A 108 13.86 -7.53 20.04
CA PRO A 108 14.41 -6.28 19.50
C PRO A 108 15.51 -5.69 20.38
N MET A 109 15.31 -5.70 21.71
CA MET A 109 16.32 -5.22 22.65
C MET A 109 17.64 -6.01 22.57
N THR A 110 17.51 -7.33 22.58
CA THR A 110 18.70 -8.20 22.48
C THR A 110 19.43 -7.97 21.17
N GLY A 111 18.71 -7.87 20.05
CA GLY A 111 19.27 -7.54 18.75
C GLY A 111 20.01 -6.19 18.73
N ALA A 112 19.41 -5.17 19.34
CA ALA A 112 20.02 -3.84 19.46
C ALA A 112 21.28 -3.83 20.33
N VAL A 113 21.26 -4.53 21.47
CA VAL A 113 22.43 -4.70 22.35
C VAL A 113 23.57 -5.37 21.60
N LEU A 114 23.29 -6.45 20.85
CA LEU A 114 24.29 -7.17 20.08
C LEU A 114 24.91 -6.32 18.98
N LYS A 115 24.13 -5.45 18.33
CA LYS A 115 24.63 -4.49 17.34
C LYS A 115 25.57 -3.45 17.96
N LEU A 116 25.23 -2.90 19.13
CA LEU A 116 26.08 -1.96 19.85
C LEU A 116 27.38 -2.64 20.31
N GLU A 117 27.29 -3.89 20.76
CA GLU A 117 28.48 -4.67 21.11
C GLU A 117 29.38 -4.95 19.89
N ASP A 118 28.82 -5.27 18.74
CA ASP A 118 29.55 -5.45 17.48
C ASP A 118 30.20 -4.14 17.01
N ALA A 119 29.60 -2.99 17.37
CA ALA A 119 30.17 -1.65 17.12
C ALA A 119 31.26 -1.24 18.14
N GLY A 120 31.54 -2.05 19.15
CA GLY A 120 32.61 -1.85 20.12
C GLY A 120 32.16 -1.39 21.51
N ASP A 121 30.86 -1.28 21.77
CA ASP A 121 30.37 -0.93 23.10
C ASP A 121 30.57 -2.11 24.08
N HIS A 122 30.93 -1.75 25.35
CA HIS A 122 30.92 -2.75 26.41
C HIS A 122 29.48 -3.20 26.69
N ILE A 123 29.25 -4.50 26.92
CA ILE A 123 27.90 -5.10 27.06
C ILE A 123 27.02 -4.39 28.10
N THR A 124 27.59 -4.00 29.26
CA THR A 124 26.84 -3.29 30.30
C THR A 124 26.40 -1.91 29.85
N GLU A 125 27.25 -1.23 29.07
CA GLU A 125 26.93 0.08 28.50
C GLU A 125 25.86 -0.02 27.42
N ALA A 126 25.97 -1.02 26.52
CA ALA A 126 24.97 -1.31 25.50
C ALA A 126 23.59 -1.59 26.12
N ILE A 127 23.52 -2.45 27.14
CA ILE A 127 22.27 -2.69 27.88
C ILE A 127 21.75 -1.41 28.52
N GLY A 128 22.63 -0.60 29.12
CA GLY A 128 22.26 0.68 29.73
C GLY A 128 21.61 1.66 28.75
N LYS A 129 22.22 1.81 27.56
CA LYS A 129 21.69 2.65 26.45
C LYS A 129 20.29 2.18 26.03
N ILE A 130 20.14 0.89 25.75
CA ILE A 130 18.86 0.32 25.28
C ILE A 130 17.75 0.42 26.34
N LEU A 131 18.07 0.25 27.61
CA LEU A 131 17.10 0.45 28.70
C LEU A 131 16.69 1.91 28.88
N ALA A 132 17.62 2.86 28.63
CA ALA A 132 17.30 4.29 28.64
C ALA A 132 16.37 4.65 27.48
N ASP A 133 16.63 4.13 26.28
CA ASP A 133 15.78 4.31 25.10
C ASP A 133 14.37 3.77 25.35
N LEU A 134 14.24 2.58 25.95
CA LEU A 134 12.95 2.01 26.32
C LEU A 134 12.22 2.91 27.34
N ASP A 135 12.91 3.37 28.39
CA ASP A 135 12.30 4.24 29.40
C ASP A 135 11.83 5.58 28.78
N ALA A 136 12.59 6.15 27.86
CA ALA A 136 12.20 7.34 27.12
C ALA A 136 10.97 7.10 26.24
N ALA A 137 10.99 6.00 25.48
CA ALA A 137 9.88 5.60 24.62
C ALA A 137 8.60 5.34 25.41
N VAL A 138 8.70 4.64 26.54
CA VAL A 138 7.55 4.36 27.43
C VAL A 138 6.92 5.65 28.01
N ARG A 139 7.68 6.74 28.12
CA ARG A 139 7.18 8.02 28.61
C ARG A 139 6.54 8.90 27.55
N GLN A 140 6.76 8.62 26.27
CA GLN A 140 6.14 9.40 25.19
C GLN A 140 4.64 9.08 25.06
N PRO A 141 3.76 10.09 25.20
CA PRO A 141 2.31 9.86 25.12
C PRO A 141 1.81 9.68 23.69
N MET A 142 2.53 10.23 22.71
CA MET A 142 2.16 10.26 21.29
C MET A 142 3.35 9.87 20.43
N TYR A 143 3.08 9.19 19.32
CA TYR A 143 4.06 8.86 18.30
C TYR A 143 3.63 9.38 16.94
N THR A 144 4.61 9.80 16.15
CA THR A 144 4.40 10.06 14.74
C THR A 144 4.58 8.77 13.96
N VAL A 145 3.54 8.33 13.27
CA VAL A 145 3.61 7.21 12.34
C VAL A 145 3.49 7.76 10.92
N LYS A 146 4.35 7.27 10.06
CA LYS A 146 4.30 7.56 8.63
C LYS A 146 3.84 6.33 7.87
N TYR A 147 2.98 6.54 6.91
CA TYR A 147 2.49 5.52 6.00
C TYR A 147 2.89 5.88 4.58
N PHE A 148 3.29 4.89 3.80
CA PHE A 148 3.79 5.08 2.45
C PHE A 148 3.13 4.11 1.48
N ALA A 149 2.85 4.60 0.28
CA ALA A 149 2.40 3.83 -0.85
C ALA A 149 3.18 4.24 -2.10
N PRO A 150 4.32 3.58 -2.41
CA PRO A 150 5.11 3.89 -3.60
C PRO A 150 4.30 3.66 -4.88
N LEU A 151 4.21 4.70 -5.72
CA LEU A 151 3.38 4.72 -6.92
C LEU A 151 4.16 4.24 -8.15
N ARG A 152 3.61 3.29 -8.88
CA ARG A 152 4.09 2.87 -10.19
C ARG A 152 3.50 3.74 -11.29
N HIS A 153 4.26 3.88 -12.39
CA HIS A 153 3.85 4.61 -13.59
C HIS A 153 3.41 6.05 -13.30
N PHE A 154 4.00 6.69 -12.31
CA PHE A 154 3.59 8.00 -11.83
C PHE A 154 4.74 9.01 -11.91
N MET A 155 4.44 10.19 -12.46
CA MET A 155 5.34 11.32 -12.53
C MET A 155 4.63 12.57 -12.01
N CYS A 156 5.34 13.37 -11.25
CA CYS A 156 4.87 14.67 -10.78
C CYS A 156 5.88 15.76 -11.17
N THR A 157 5.38 16.96 -11.44
CA THR A 157 6.23 18.12 -11.75
C THR A 157 6.92 18.67 -10.52
N ASP A 158 6.30 18.52 -9.36
CA ASP A 158 6.78 19.00 -8.08
C ASP A 158 7.32 17.85 -7.24
N ASP A 159 8.35 18.11 -6.44
CA ASP A 159 8.94 17.07 -5.58
C ASP A 159 8.04 16.70 -4.39
N GLU A 160 7.18 17.63 -3.97
CA GLU A 160 6.20 17.42 -2.91
C GLU A 160 4.94 18.23 -3.16
N LEU A 161 3.79 17.59 -3.04
CA LEU A 161 2.45 18.19 -3.12
C LEU A 161 1.60 17.69 -1.95
N GLU A 162 1.06 18.62 -1.17
CA GLU A 162 0.04 18.31 -0.17
C GLU A 162 -1.32 18.18 -0.86
N LEU A 163 -1.94 17.01 -0.73
CA LEU A 163 -3.29 16.73 -1.25
C LEU A 163 -4.36 17.23 -0.31
N THR A 164 -4.18 16.96 0.97
CA THR A 164 -5.00 17.43 2.08
C THR A 164 -4.15 17.32 3.35
N GLU A 165 -4.61 17.91 4.47
CA GLU A 165 -3.88 17.91 5.74
C GLU A 165 -3.31 16.54 6.09
N GLY A 166 -1.99 16.46 6.18
CA GLY A 166 -1.24 15.25 6.52
C GLY A 166 -1.13 14.18 5.43
N ILE A 167 -1.59 14.45 4.19
CA ILE A 167 -1.49 13.51 3.06
C ILE A 167 -0.77 14.18 1.89
N TYR A 168 0.30 13.54 1.44
CA TYR A 168 1.21 14.09 0.45
C TYR A 168 1.45 13.13 -0.71
N ILE A 169 1.72 13.69 -1.89
CA ILE A 169 2.46 13.02 -2.95
C ILE A 169 3.86 13.61 -2.90
N ARG A 170 4.89 12.80 -2.74
CA ARG A 170 6.25 13.29 -2.76
C ARG A 170 7.23 12.35 -3.45
N ARG A 171 8.33 12.92 -3.93
CA ARG A 171 9.44 12.17 -4.49
C ARG A 171 10.07 11.31 -3.39
N ILE A 172 10.36 10.06 -3.71
CA ILE A 172 10.99 9.13 -2.77
C ILE A 172 12.49 9.45 -2.68
N PRO A 173 13.02 9.82 -1.50
CA PRO A 173 14.47 9.97 -1.29
C PRO A 173 15.20 8.63 -1.44
N ASN A 174 16.51 8.67 -1.69
CA ASN A 174 17.29 7.45 -1.92
C ASN A 174 17.36 6.54 -0.69
N ASP A 175 17.47 7.09 0.51
CA ASP A 175 17.48 6.35 1.77
C ASP A 175 16.11 5.67 2.04
N GLU A 176 15.02 6.34 1.74
CA GLU A 176 13.69 5.74 1.82
C GLU A 176 13.48 4.68 0.73
N MET A 177 13.99 4.89 -0.48
CA MET A 177 13.96 3.88 -1.53
C MET A 177 14.73 2.63 -1.09
N ALA A 178 15.93 2.78 -0.53
CA ALA A 178 16.68 1.67 0.05
C ALA A 178 15.87 0.96 1.15
N GLY A 179 15.19 1.71 2.02
CA GLY A 179 14.28 1.18 3.02
C GLY A 179 13.10 0.40 2.43
N HIS A 180 12.50 0.89 1.34
CA HIS A 180 11.44 0.18 0.61
C HIS A 180 11.97 -1.14 0.02
N LEU A 181 13.10 -1.10 -0.67
CA LEU A 181 13.74 -2.29 -1.27
C LEU A 181 14.06 -3.34 -0.21
N ASN A 182 14.65 -2.92 0.90
CA ASN A 182 15.01 -3.83 2.00
C ASN A 182 13.77 -4.47 2.64
N ALA A 183 12.68 -3.72 2.76
CA ALA A 183 11.45 -4.22 3.36
C ALA A 183 10.76 -5.30 2.51
N ILE A 184 10.88 -5.22 1.19
CA ILE A 184 10.19 -6.12 0.25
C ILE A 184 11.09 -7.20 -0.34
N ALA A 185 12.41 -7.07 -0.26
CA ALA A 185 13.37 -8.06 -0.78
C ALA A 185 13.16 -9.49 -0.27
N THR A 186 12.41 -9.64 0.84
CA THR A 186 12.07 -10.94 1.41
C THR A 186 10.83 -11.59 0.79
N HIS A 187 10.07 -10.88 -0.05
CA HIS A 187 8.71 -11.32 -0.39
C HIS A 187 8.45 -11.59 -1.87
N THR A 188 9.23 -11.08 -2.83
CA THR A 188 8.88 -11.27 -4.27
C THR A 188 10.06 -11.07 -5.23
N ASN A 189 9.94 -11.67 -6.43
CA ASN A 189 10.69 -11.28 -7.63
C ASN A 189 10.15 -9.93 -8.11
N PHE A 190 10.84 -8.83 -7.81
CA PHE A 190 10.38 -7.49 -8.18
C PHE A 190 10.80 -7.08 -9.59
N PRO A 191 9.86 -6.57 -10.37
CA PRO A 191 10.18 -5.83 -11.58
C PRO A 191 10.55 -4.37 -11.24
N ASP A 192 11.49 -3.88 -11.97
CA ASP A 192 11.83 -2.49 -12.27
C ASP A 192 11.47 -1.39 -11.24
N PHE A 193 12.31 -1.27 -10.20
CA PHE A 193 12.20 -0.20 -9.20
C PHE A 193 12.55 1.19 -9.74
N GLN A 194 13.12 1.31 -10.93
CA GLN A 194 13.40 2.59 -11.58
C GLN A 194 12.12 3.39 -11.84
N GLU A 195 10.98 2.69 -11.92
CA GLU A 195 9.67 3.32 -12.10
C GLU A 195 9.10 3.95 -10.81
N LEU A 196 9.63 3.61 -9.63
CA LEU A 196 9.13 4.12 -8.35
C LEU A 196 9.82 5.45 -8.01
N GLN A 197 9.32 6.55 -8.53
CA GLN A 197 9.88 7.88 -8.26
C GLN A 197 9.12 8.65 -7.19
N PHE A 198 7.82 8.39 -7.04
CA PHE A 198 6.92 9.09 -6.14
C PHE A 198 6.15 8.12 -5.26
N GLN A 199 5.66 8.62 -4.15
CA GLN A 199 4.82 7.88 -3.21
C GLN A 199 3.69 8.75 -2.67
N LEU A 200 2.60 8.12 -2.28
CA LEU A 200 1.68 8.69 -1.31
C LEU A 200 2.29 8.55 0.08
N GLU A 201 2.25 9.60 0.86
CA GLU A 201 2.65 9.61 2.26
C GLU A 201 1.51 10.14 3.12
N ALA A 202 1.26 9.50 4.24
CA ALA A 202 0.38 10.01 5.27
C ALA A 202 1.11 10.03 6.61
N VAL A 203 0.85 11.07 7.40
CA VAL A 203 1.46 11.27 8.72
C VAL A 203 0.38 11.33 9.77
N GLU A 204 0.49 10.51 10.78
CA GLU A 204 -0.47 10.45 11.88
C GLU A 204 0.22 10.54 13.24
N GLN A 205 -0.39 11.31 14.14
CA GLN A 205 -0.04 11.30 15.56
C GLN A 205 -0.95 10.33 16.28
N ILE A 206 -0.39 9.22 16.77
CA ILE A 206 -1.17 8.21 17.49
C ILE A 206 -0.78 8.14 18.95
N LYS A 207 -1.78 7.89 19.82
CA LYS A 207 -1.51 7.57 21.21
C LYS A 207 -0.73 6.26 21.26
N ARG A 208 0.25 6.20 22.14
CA ARG A 208 0.99 4.98 22.39
C ARG A 208 0.03 3.85 22.75
N ALA A 209 0.02 2.79 21.96
CA ALA A 209 -0.82 1.62 22.18
C ALA A 209 -0.02 0.32 22.24
N SER A 210 1.04 0.16 21.47
CA SER A 210 1.86 -1.06 21.44
C SER A 210 3.12 -0.84 20.61
N PRO A 211 4.25 -1.54 20.87
CA PRO A 211 5.39 -1.56 19.97
C PRO A 211 5.07 -2.09 18.56
N ARG A 212 3.98 -2.85 18.41
CA ARG A 212 3.46 -3.29 17.09
C ARG A 212 2.79 -2.18 16.29
N MET A 213 2.94 -0.93 16.68
CA MET A 213 2.27 0.21 16.06
C MET A 213 2.71 0.49 14.62
N GLY A 214 3.72 -0.20 14.12
CA GLY A 214 4.01 -0.22 12.68
C GLY A 214 3.00 -1.01 11.84
N ALA A 215 2.01 -1.66 12.46
CA ALA A 215 0.91 -2.23 11.74
C ALA A 215 0.12 -1.11 11.07
N MET A 216 0.15 -1.06 9.75
CA MET A 216 -0.62 -0.10 8.97
C MET A 216 -2.09 -0.21 9.38
N SER A 217 -2.66 0.88 9.88
CA SER A 217 -4.09 0.86 10.20
C SER A 217 -4.88 0.58 8.92
N GLY A 218 -5.91 -0.24 8.98
CA GLY A 218 -6.80 -0.50 7.84
C GLY A 218 -7.36 0.79 7.23
N THR A 219 -7.41 1.86 8.03
CA THR A 219 -7.81 3.20 7.61
C THR A 219 -6.91 3.76 6.51
N PHE A 220 -5.57 3.68 6.68
CA PHE A 220 -4.64 4.21 5.66
C PHE A 220 -4.54 3.33 4.42
N GLN A 221 -4.66 2.01 4.56
CA GLN A 221 -4.78 1.12 3.41
C GLN A 221 -5.98 1.49 2.55
N THR A 222 -7.14 1.67 3.19
CA THR A 222 -8.37 2.09 2.52
C THR A 222 -8.20 3.46 1.87
N LEU A 223 -7.64 4.44 2.59
CA LEU A 223 -7.42 5.79 2.08
C LEU A 223 -6.51 5.81 0.85
N PHE A 224 -5.37 5.12 0.89
CA PHE A 224 -4.46 5.05 -0.26
C PHE A 224 -5.10 4.36 -1.47
N SER A 225 -5.81 3.26 -1.24
CA SER A 225 -6.58 2.59 -2.30
C SER A 225 -7.64 3.50 -2.90
N GLU A 226 -8.34 4.30 -2.10
CA GLU A 226 -9.33 5.28 -2.56
C GLU A 226 -8.70 6.41 -3.37
N ILE A 227 -7.52 6.90 -2.97
CA ILE A 227 -6.78 7.92 -3.72
C ILE A 227 -6.29 7.35 -5.06
N GLU A 228 -5.76 6.13 -5.08
CA GLU A 228 -5.34 5.45 -6.31
C GLU A 228 -6.51 5.24 -7.28
N GLU A 229 -7.67 4.87 -6.79
CA GLU A 229 -8.89 4.79 -7.60
C GLU A 229 -9.29 6.15 -8.16
N ALA A 230 -9.21 7.21 -7.33
CA ALA A 230 -9.50 8.58 -7.76
C ALA A 230 -8.51 9.06 -8.83
N LEU A 231 -7.22 8.76 -8.70
CA LEU A 231 -6.22 9.05 -9.72
C LEU A 231 -6.58 8.39 -11.05
N ARG A 232 -6.89 7.09 -11.06
CA ARG A 232 -7.28 6.36 -12.28
C ARG A 232 -8.55 6.89 -12.94
N VAL A 233 -9.51 7.35 -12.14
CA VAL A 233 -10.74 7.99 -12.66
C VAL A 233 -10.47 9.41 -13.16
N LEU A 234 -9.56 10.16 -12.52
CA LEU A 234 -9.23 11.53 -12.93
C LEU A 234 -8.58 11.58 -14.31
N LYS A 235 -7.56 10.75 -14.54
CA LYS A 235 -6.82 10.70 -15.82
C LYS A 235 -6.50 9.26 -16.21
N VAL A 236 -6.29 9.06 -17.50
CA VAL A 236 -5.82 7.76 -18.03
C VAL A 236 -4.47 7.40 -17.43
N GLY A 237 -4.31 6.17 -17.00
CA GLY A 237 -3.05 5.62 -16.53
C GLY A 237 -3.18 4.54 -15.48
N ALA A 238 -2.29 3.58 -15.54
CA ALA A 238 -2.25 2.41 -14.66
C ALA A 238 -1.53 2.71 -13.32
N VAL A 239 -1.89 3.82 -12.67
CA VAL A 239 -1.28 4.22 -11.40
C VAL A 239 -1.77 3.35 -10.25
N GLY A 240 -0.88 2.98 -9.35
CA GLY A 240 -1.19 2.25 -8.11
C GLY A 240 0.06 1.75 -7.42
N SER A 241 -0.11 1.26 -6.20
CA SER A 241 0.98 0.80 -5.36
C SER A 241 1.12 -0.70 -5.36
N LEU A 242 2.36 -1.18 -5.33
CA LEU A 242 2.68 -2.61 -5.18
C LEU A 242 2.54 -3.08 -3.74
N PHE A 243 2.74 -2.18 -2.81
CA PHE A 243 2.69 -2.43 -1.39
C PHE A 243 2.40 -1.15 -0.62
N TYR A 244 1.92 -1.31 0.58
CA TYR A 244 1.80 -0.25 1.57
C TYR A 244 2.76 -0.52 2.71
N ARG A 245 3.35 0.53 3.25
CA ARG A 245 4.33 0.44 4.33
C ARG A 245 3.98 1.41 5.45
N GLY A 246 3.90 0.91 6.68
CA GLY A 246 3.85 1.74 7.89
C GLY A 246 5.23 1.83 8.52
N GLN A 247 5.59 3.01 9.02
CA GLN A 247 6.84 3.29 9.68
C GLN A 247 6.57 4.04 10.97
N SER A 248 6.95 3.46 12.08
CA SER A 248 6.92 4.10 13.40
C SER A 248 8.34 4.33 13.91
N PRO A 249 8.53 5.24 14.88
CA PRO A 249 9.82 5.36 15.55
C PRO A 249 10.29 4.00 16.06
N GLY A 250 11.54 3.66 15.78
CA GLY A 250 12.14 2.44 16.28
C GLY A 250 12.29 2.49 17.79
N PHE A 251 12.10 1.33 18.43
CA PHE A 251 12.54 1.13 19.78
C PHE A 251 14.00 0.68 19.78
N PHE A 252 14.76 1.08 20.80
CA PHE A 252 16.09 0.54 21.08
C PHE A 252 17.19 0.87 20.07
N GLY A 253 17.14 2.03 19.42
CA GLY A 253 18.16 2.40 18.41
C GLY A 253 18.20 1.44 17.21
N SER A 254 17.26 0.49 17.12
CA SER A 254 17.23 -0.52 16.08
C SER A 254 16.69 -0.03 14.74
N GLY A 255 16.62 1.28 14.55
CA GLY A 255 15.97 1.87 13.39
C GLY A 255 14.43 1.85 13.54
N GLN A 256 13.77 2.12 12.46
CA GLN A 256 12.33 2.28 12.45
C GLN A 256 11.63 0.91 12.36
N SER A 257 10.60 0.70 13.16
CA SER A 257 9.73 -0.46 12.98
C SER A 257 8.97 -0.30 11.68
N MET A 258 8.96 -1.35 10.86
CA MET A 258 8.33 -1.33 9.54
C MET A 258 7.36 -2.49 9.39
N THR A 259 6.17 -2.17 8.91
CA THR A 259 5.21 -3.17 8.48
C THR A 259 4.92 -2.99 7.00
N VAL A 260 5.03 -4.06 6.24
CA VAL A 260 4.78 -4.06 4.79
C VAL A 260 3.58 -4.93 4.49
N TYR A 261 2.66 -4.39 3.73
CA TYR A 261 1.54 -5.13 3.15
C TYR A 261 1.69 -5.14 1.64
N SER A 262 1.98 -6.29 1.07
CA SER A 262 1.90 -6.46 -0.38
C SER A 262 0.44 -6.34 -0.80
N THR A 263 0.16 -5.52 -1.82
CA THR A 263 -1.17 -5.48 -2.43
C THR A 263 -1.45 -6.74 -3.25
N GLY A 264 -0.40 -7.51 -3.57
CA GLY A 264 -0.48 -8.66 -4.48
C GLY A 264 -0.89 -8.30 -5.91
N VAL A 265 -1.13 -7.02 -6.18
CA VAL A 265 -1.66 -6.53 -7.44
C VAL A 265 -0.51 -6.16 -8.37
N ARG A 266 -0.40 -6.89 -9.48
CA ARG A 266 0.37 -6.43 -10.63
C ARG A 266 -0.54 -5.56 -11.48
N LEU A 267 -0.11 -4.33 -11.75
CA LEU A 267 -0.80 -3.47 -12.70
C LEU A 267 -0.22 -3.72 -14.09
N TYR A 268 -1.10 -3.97 -15.03
CA TYR A 268 -0.78 -4.16 -16.43
C TYR A 268 -1.29 -2.94 -17.21
N GLY A 269 -0.41 -2.31 -17.93
CA GLY A 269 -0.69 -1.26 -18.88
C GLY A 269 0.24 -1.44 -20.05
N GLU A 270 0.00 -0.78 -21.14
CA GLU A 270 0.93 -0.78 -22.26
C GLU A 270 2.12 0.11 -21.95
N LYS A 271 3.33 -0.45 -22.06
CA LYS A 271 4.59 0.08 -21.52
C LYS A 271 4.93 1.53 -21.89
N GLU A 272 4.38 2.07 -22.95
CA GLU A 272 4.85 3.35 -23.48
C GLU A 272 3.90 4.52 -23.37
N THR A 273 2.62 4.30 -23.09
CA THR A 273 1.59 5.35 -23.08
C THR A 273 1.07 5.75 -21.69
N PHE A 274 1.56 5.14 -20.61
CA PHE A 274 0.89 5.19 -19.32
C PHE A 274 1.70 5.75 -18.15
N ILE A 275 2.64 6.64 -18.40
CA ILE A 275 3.15 7.45 -17.29
C ILE A 275 2.04 8.44 -16.92
N TYR A 276 1.45 8.23 -15.76
CA TYR A 276 0.48 9.13 -15.17
C TYR A 276 1.16 10.44 -14.79
N LYS A 277 0.82 11.52 -15.48
CA LYS A 277 1.40 12.85 -15.21
C LYS A 277 0.48 13.64 -14.29
N PHE A 278 0.99 14.04 -13.15
CA PHE A 278 0.28 14.79 -12.13
C PHE A 278 0.96 16.12 -11.84
N SER A 279 0.18 17.13 -11.52
CA SER A 279 0.66 18.46 -11.19
C SER A 279 -0.20 19.11 -10.10
N LYS A 280 0.24 20.23 -9.56
CA LYS A 280 -0.50 20.99 -8.55
C LYS A 280 -1.91 21.38 -9.00
N GLU A 281 -2.07 21.67 -10.27
CA GLU A 281 -3.36 22.05 -10.87
C GLU A 281 -4.39 20.91 -10.84
N ASP A 282 -3.95 19.67 -10.72
CA ASP A 282 -4.82 18.49 -10.64
C ASP A 282 -5.42 18.27 -9.25
N ILE A 283 -4.83 18.85 -8.20
CA ILE A 283 -5.23 18.59 -6.80
C ILE A 283 -6.72 18.87 -6.55
N PRO A 284 -7.28 20.03 -6.93
CA PRO A 284 -8.71 20.30 -6.69
C PRO A 284 -9.62 19.26 -7.37
N ASN A 285 -9.27 18.84 -8.59
CA ASN A 285 -10.03 17.82 -9.32
C ASN A 285 -9.90 16.43 -8.65
N LEU A 286 -8.70 16.07 -8.21
CA LEU A 286 -8.48 14.81 -7.47
C LEU A 286 -9.33 14.74 -6.20
N ILE A 287 -9.35 15.83 -5.42
CA ILE A 287 -10.15 15.92 -4.18
C ILE A 287 -11.65 15.80 -4.51
N ASN A 288 -12.12 16.47 -5.56
CA ASN A 288 -13.51 16.39 -5.97
C ASN A 288 -13.89 14.97 -6.45
N VAL A 289 -13.04 14.35 -7.27
CA VAL A 289 -13.23 12.96 -7.70
C VAL A 289 -13.26 12.02 -6.49
N HIS A 290 -12.28 12.10 -5.58
CA HIS A 290 -12.25 11.27 -4.38
C HIS A 290 -13.52 11.40 -3.53
N LYS A 291 -13.97 12.64 -3.25
CA LYS A 291 -15.23 12.87 -2.53
C LYS A 291 -16.45 12.29 -3.25
N GLY A 292 -16.52 12.50 -4.56
CA GLY A 292 -17.60 11.98 -5.38
C GLY A 292 -17.64 10.45 -5.42
N LEU A 293 -16.47 9.80 -5.59
CA LEU A 293 -16.36 8.34 -5.52
C LEU A 293 -16.87 7.79 -4.19
N LYS A 294 -16.47 8.40 -3.09
CA LYS A 294 -16.94 8.02 -1.74
C LYS A 294 -18.45 8.13 -1.59
N SER A 295 -19.05 9.20 -2.13
CA SER A 295 -20.50 9.40 -2.13
C SER A 295 -21.23 8.36 -2.97
N LEU A 296 -20.80 8.14 -4.23
CA LEU A 296 -21.47 7.25 -5.16
C LEU A 296 -21.20 5.76 -4.94
N ARG A 297 -20.20 5.40 -4.15
CA ARG A 297 -19.86 3.99 -3.84
C ARG A 297 -21.01 3.23 -3.17
N THR A 298 -21.96 3.92 -2.54
CA THR A 298 -23.18 3.33 -1.97
C THR A 298 -24.19 2.90 -3.03
N ASN A 299 -24.10 3.44 -4.26
CA ASN A 299 -24.92 3.01 -5.39
C ASN A 299 -24.36 1.71 -5.96
N ALA A 300 -25.16 0.65 -5.98
CA ALA A 300 -24.72 -0.68 -6.39
C ALA A 300 -24.19 -0.74 -7.84
N ARG A 301 -24.79 0.01 -8.77
CA ARG A 301 -24.34 0.08 -10.18
C ARG A 301 -22.99 0.76 -10.29
N PHE A 302 -22.80 1.86 -9.58
CA PHE A 302 -21.54 2.57 -9.54
C PHE A 302 -20.42 1.75 -8.88
N ALA A 303 -20.73 1.07 -7.79
CA ALA A 303 -19.78 0.18 -7.10
C ALA A 303 -19.33 -0.98 -8.01
N ILE A 304 -20.23 -1.56 -8.82
CA ILE A 304 -19.86 -2.56 -9.83
C ILE A 304 -18.93 -1.97 -10.87
N ALA A 305 -19.29 -0.80 -11.42
CA ALA A 305 -18.49 -0.14 -12.45
C ALA A 305 -17.09 0.21 -11.94
N LEU A 306 -16.97 0.81 -10.75
CA LEU A 306 -15.70 1.16 -10.13
C LEU A 306 -14.81 -0.06 -9.92
N ARG A 307 -15.38 -1.13 -9.38
CA ARG A 307 -14.64 -2.38 -9.16
C ARG A 307 -14.14 -3.01 -10.47
N ARG A 308 -14.97 -3.01 -11.53
CA ARG A 308 -14.59 -3.54 -12.84
C ARG A 308 -13.56 -2.67 -13.53
N PHE A 309 -13.72 -1.35 -13.46
CA PHE A 309 -12.75 -0.41 -13.97
C PHE A 309 -11.37 -0.58 -13.30
N GLY A 310 -11.32 -0.61 -11.96
CA GLY A 310 -10.08 -0.86 -11.23
C GLY A 310 -9.51 -2.27 -11.48
N GLY A 311 -10.38 -3.28 -11.58
CA GLY A 311 -10.00 -4.67 -11.86
C GLY A 311 -9.38 -4.86 -13.24
N ALA A 312 -9.78 -4.08 -14.24
CA ALA A 312 -9.22 -4.16 -15.59
C ALA A 312 -7.70 -3.91 -15.61
N TYR A 313 -7.19 -3.01 -14.76
CA TYR A 313 -5.75 -2.76 -14.65
C TYR A 313 -4.95 -3.94 -14.10
N THR A 314 -5.59 -4.92 -13.49
CA THR A 314 -4.93 -6.13 -12.97
C THR A 314 -4.90 -7.27 -13.97
N LYS A 315 -5.47 -7.09 -15.15
CA LYS A 315 -5.57 -8.12 -16.18
C LYS A 315 -4.42 -8.01 -17.20
N PRO A 316 -3.64 -9.08 -17.38
CA PRO A 316 -2.55 -9.08 -18.35
C PRO A 316 -3.04 -9.10 -19.80
N MET A 317 -4.21 -9.69 -20.06
CA MET A 317 -4.78 -9.83 -21.40
C MET A 317 -5.72 -8.67 -21.74
N GLY A 318 -5.59 -8.12 -22.93
CA GLY A 318 -6.48 -7.08 -23.45
C GLY A 318 -7.94 -7.51 -23.52
N ASP A 319 -8.18 -8.78 -23.84
CA ASP A 319 -9.50 -9.37 -23.90
C ASP A 319 -10.26 -9.27 -22.56
N ASP A 320 -9.58 -9.64 -21.47
CA ASP A 320 -10.17 -9.55 -20.12
C ASP A 320 -10.47 -8.10 -19.73
N ARG A 321 -9.59 -7.15 -20.12
CA ARG A 321 -9.81 -5.72 -19.88
C ARG A 321 -11.02 -5.19 -20.64
N VAL A 322 -11.18 -5.58 -21.90
CA VAL A 322 -12.36 -5.23 -22.72
C VAL A 322 -13.65 -5.73 -22.06
N LEU A 323 -13.66 -6.96 -21.56
CA LEU A 323 -14.83 -7.52 -20.85
C LEU A 323 -15.15 -6.73 -19.57
N ASP A 324 -14.15 -6.44 -18.75
CA ASP A 324 -14.35 -5.69 -17.52
C ASP A 324 -14.83 -4.24 -17.78
N TYR A 325 -14.30 -3.55 -18.77
CA TYR A 325 -14.76 -2.22 -19.15
C TYR A 325 -16.20 -2.23 -19.69
N TRP A 326 -16.58 -3.24 -20.48
CA TRP A 326 -17.94 -3.37 -20.93
C TRP A 326 -18.92 -3.67 -19.79
N ILE A 327 -18.56 -4.51 -18.82
CA ILE A 327 -19.40 -4.75 -17.64
C ILE A 327 -19.57 -3.43 -16.85
N ALA A 328 -18.53 -2.61 -16.76
CA ALA A 328 -18.64 -1.30 -16.12
C ALA A 328 -19.61 -0.35 -16.85
N LEU A 329 -19.52 -0.26 -18.18
CA LEU A 329 -20.44 0.54 -19.00
C LEU A 329 -21.88 0.03 -18.93
N GLU A 330 -22.08 -1.28 -19.00
CA GLU A 330 -23.40 -1.91 -18.87
C GLU A 330 -24.04 -1.57 -17.52
N ALA A 331 -23.27 -1.65 -16.42
CA ALA A 331 -23.75 -1.30 -15.08
C ALA A 331 -24.20 0.17 -14.99
N LEU A 332 -23.48 1.09 -15.61
CA LEU A 332 -23.79 2.52 -15.55
C LEU A 332 -24.92 2.94 -16.51
N LEU A 333 -24.92 2.38 -17.71
CA LEU A 333 -25.74 2.90 -18.81
C LEU A 333 -26.90 1.99 -19.24
N LEU A 334 -26.93 0.71 -18.83
CA LEU A 334 -27.93 -0.27 -19.26
C LEU A 334 -28.66 -0.92 -18.09
N PRO A 335 -29.19 -0.16 -17.10
CA PRO A 335 -29.88 -0.74 -15.94
C PRO A 335 -31.21 -1.40 -16.32
N ASP A 336 -31.74 -1.07 -17.47
CA ASP A 336 -32.99 -1.59 -18.07
C ASP A 336 -32.72 -2.70 -19.10
N GLY A 337 -31.50 -3.25 -19.12
CA GLY A 337 -31.05 -4.25 -20.08
C GLY A 337 -31.79 -5.58 -19.98
N LYS A 338 -33.04 -5.64 -20.49
CA LYS A 338 -33.67 -6.86 -20.88
C LYS A 338 -33.24 -7.21 -22.30
N GLU A 339 -33.07 -8.51 -22.57
CA GLU A 339 -32.54 -9.11 -23.80
C GLU A 339 -32.91 -8.38 -25.09
N GLY A 340 -31.91 -8.20 -25.95
CA GLY A 340 -32.13 -7.80 -27.35
C GLY A 340 -31.83 -6.34 -27.59
N GLU A 341 -31.10 -5.58 -27.75
CA GLU A 341 -30.81 -4.16 -28.13
C GLU A 341 -29.69 -3.49 -27.30
N LEU A 342 -29.00 -4.26 -26.41
CA LEU A 342 -27.95 -3.68 -25.57
C LEU A 342 -26.89 -2.96 -26.38
N ARG A 343 -26.48 -3.53 -27.51
CA ARG A 343 -25.53 -2.97 -28.46
C ARG A 343 -25.95 -1.57 -28.95
N THR A 344 -27.22 -1.46 -29.42
CA THR A 344 -27.75 -0.22 -29.97
C THR A 344 -28.03 0.81 -28.88
N LYS A 345 -28.58 0.40 -27.74
CA LYS A 345 -28.81 1.27 -26.58
C LYS A 345 -27.51 1.88 -26.05
N ALA A 346 -26.47 1.04 -25.83
CA ALA A 346 -25.17 1.52 -25.38
C ALA A 346 -24.58 2.54 -26.36
N ALA A 347 -24.61 2.22 -27.67
CA ALA A 347 -24.06 3.09 -28.70
C ALA A 347 -24.80 4.43 -28.79
N LEU A 348 -26.14 4.41 -28.70
CA LEU A 348 -26.93 5.64 -28.68
C LEU A 348 -26.62 6.48 -27.43
N ARG A 349 -26.69 5.88 -26.24
CA ARG A 349 -26.46 6.58 -24.97
C ARG A 349 -25.08 7.21 -24.90
N LEU A 350 -24.03 6.47 -25.27
CA LEU A 350 -22.66 7.01 -25.31
C LEU A 350 -22.46 8.07 -26.38
N ALA A 351 -23.06 7.90 -27.57
CA ALA A 351 -23.00 8.89 -28.63
C ALA A 351 -23.70 10.20 -28.27
N TRP A 352 -24.77 10.15 -27.48
CA TRP A 352 -25.43 11.33 -26.98
C TRP A 352 -24.75 11.97 -25.77
N LEU A 353 -24.13 11.18 -24.88
CA LEU A 353 -23.38 11.69 -23.74
C LEU A 353 -22.12 12.45 -24.18
N PHE A 354 -21.39 11.93 -25.15
CA PHE A 354 -20.05 12.43 -25.48
C PHE A 354 -19.90 13.01 -26.88
N GLY A 355 -20.91 12.80 -27.73
CA GLY A 355 -20.86 13.27 -29.12
C GLY A 355 -21.51 14.62 -29.33
N THR A 356 -20.90 15.39 -30.20
CA THR A 356 -21.50 16.57 -30.81
C THR A 356 -22.22 16.22 -32.11
N ASN A 357 -22.97 17.14 -32.68
CA ASN A 357 -23.63 16.90 -33.97
C ASN A 357 -22.64 16.48 -35.09
N ALA A 358 -21.38 16.92 -34.99
CA ALA A 358 -20.35 16.59 -35.97
C ALA A 358 -19.83 15.15 -35.90
N ASN A 359 -19.71 14.58 -34.69
CA ASN A 359 -19.03 13.26 -34.46
C ASN A 359 -19.90 12.19 -33.84
N ARG A 360 -21.17 12.47 -33.49
CA ARG A 360 -22.08 11.52 -32.83
C ARG A 360 -22.22 10.20 -33.59
N SER A 361 -22.35 10.30 -34.93
CA SER A 361 -22.45 9.12 -35.81
C SER A 361 -21.18 8.25 -35.79
N GLU A 362 -20.03 8.89 -35.69
CA GLU A 362 -18.74 8.17 -35.57
C GLU A 362 -18.62 7.44 -34.25
N ILE A 363 -18.91 8.12 -33.14
CA ILE A 363 -18.93 7.51 -31.80
C ILE A 363 -19.89 6.32 -31.77
N PHE A 364 -21.11 6.50 -32.31
CA PHE A 364 -22.10 5.43 -32.38
C PHE A 364 -21.56 4.17 -33.07
N LYS A 365 -20.96 4.32 -34.26
CA LYS A 365 -20.38 3.18 -35.01
C LYS A 365 -19.22 2.56 -34.28
N LYS A 366 -18.35 3.35 -33.64
CA LYS A 366 -17.19 2.87 -32.92
C LYS A 366 -17.58 2.07 -31.68
N VAL A 367 -18.59 2.53 -30.93
CA VAL A 367 -19.16 1.80 -29.80
C VAL A 367 -19.80 0.49 -30.22
N GLN A 368 -20.57 0.49 -31.33
CA GLN A 368 -21.15 -0.76 -31.86
C GLN A 368 -20.06 -1.79 -32.20
N LYS A 369 -18.99 -1.37 -32.90
CA LYS A 369 -17.86 -2.23 -33.23
C LYS A 369 -17.19 -2.79 -31.98
N SER A 370 -17.01 -1.98 -30.96
CA SER A 370 -16.43 -2.38 -29.69
C SER A 370 -17.32 -3.38 -28.93
N TYR A 371 -18.67 -3.25 -29.02
CA TYR A 371 -19.60 -4.23 -28.47
C TYR A 371 -19.52 -5.57 -29.21
N ASP A 372 -19.38 -5.55 -30.53
CA ASP A 372 -19.21 -6.74 -31.35
C ASP A 372 -17.91 -7.49 -30.96
N LEU A 373 -16.82 -6.75 -30.73
CA LEU A 373 -15.57 -7.30 -30.21
C LEU A 373 -15.80 -7.99 -28.84
N ARG A 374 -16.45 -7.30 -27.88
CA ARG A 374 -16.81 -7.87 -26.57
C ARG A 374 -17.61 -9.16 -26.71
N SER A 375 -18.58 -9.18 -27.62
CA SER A 375 -19.40 -10.37 -27.88
C SER A 375 -18.56 -11.52 -28.42
N SER A 376 -17.66 -11.23 -29.36
CA SER A 376 -16.76 -12.22 -29.95
C SER A 376 -15.81 -12.83 -28.90
N ILE A 377 -15.23 -11.99 -28.02
CA ILE A 377 -14.37 -12.45 -26.93
C ILE A 377 -15.18 -13.33 -25.96
N ALA A 378 -16.36 -12.89 -25.54
CA ALA A 378 -17.22 -13.64 -24.60
C ALA A 378 -17.65 -15.01 -25.12
N HIS A 379 -17.78 -15.16 -26.44
CA HIS A 379 -18.14 -16.42 -27.11
C HIS A 379 -16.95 -17.24 -27.58
N GLY A 380 -15.71 -16.80 -27.30
CA GLY A 380 -14.48 -17.54 -27.65
C GLY A 380 -14.21 -17.61 -29.16
N THR A 381 -14.75 -16.67 -29.94
CA THR A 381 -14.42 -16.55 -31.37
C THR A 381 -13.10 -15.79 -31.53
N ALA A 382 -12.29 -16.17 -32.52
CA ALA A 382 -10.86 -15.86 -32.67
C ALA A 382 -10.46 -14.36 -32.88
N HIS A 383 -11.06 -13.45 -32.20
CA HIS A 383 -10.69 -12.04 -32.23
C HIS A 383 -10.07 -11.65 -30.89
N HIS A 384 -8.77 -11.24 -30.92
CA HIS A 384 -8.10 -10.69 -29.77
C HIS A 384 -8.24 -9.16 -29.77
N ALA A 385 -8.47 -8.61 -28.58
CA ALA A 385 -8.48 -7.17 -28.40
C ALA A 385 -7.09 -6.60 -28.66
N LYS A 386 -7.05 -5.54 -29.44
CA LYS A 386 -5.84 -4.74 -29.63
C LYS A 386 -5.70 -3.76 -28.46
N PRO A 387 -4.49 -3.27 -28.21
CA PRO A 387 -4.24 -2.24 -27.20
C PRO A 387 -5.17 -1.02 -27.29
N GLU A 388 -5.36 -0.53 -28.52
CA GLU A 388 -6.22 0.61 -28.76
C GLU A 388 -7.71 0.38 -28.46
N ASP A 389 -8.18 -0.87 -28.51
CA ASP A 389 -9.55 -1.23 -28.16
C ASP A 389 -9.79 -1.11 -26.66
N ALA A 390 -8.85 -1.61 -25.84
CA ALA A 390 -8.88 -1.48 -24.40
C ALA A 390 -8.75 -0.02 -23.96
N ALA A 391 -7.80 0.73 -24.55
CA ALA A 391 -7.60 2.15 -24.25
C ALA A 391 -8.84 3.01 -24.57
N TYR A 392 -9.51 2.73 -25.68
CA TYR A 392 -10.74 3.41 -26.03
C TYR A 392 -11.86 3.17 -25.01
N LEU A 393 -12.01 1.93 -24.58
CA LEU A 393 -13.03 1.57 -23.57
C LEU A 393 -12.69 2.12 -22.19
N GLU A 394 -11.41 2.10 -21.79
CA GLU A 394 -10.93 2.75 -20.57
C GLU A 394 -11.39 4.20 -20.52
N ASP A 395 -11.16 4.94 -21.61
CA ASP A 395 -11.52 6.34 -21.72
C ASP A 395 -13.05 6.56 -21.65
N LEU A 396 -13.83 5.72 -22.31
CA LEU A 396 -15.29 5.77 -22.24
C LEU A 396 -15.82 5.51 -20.83
N VAL A 397 -15.31 4.49 -20.14
CA VAL A 397 -15.72 4.18 -18.75
C VAL A 397 -15.37 5.34 -17.84
N ARG A 398 -14.13 5.84 -17.94
CA ARG A 398 -13.64 6.97 -17.14
C ARG A 398 -14.52 8.20 -17.30
N HIS A 399 -14.80 8.63 -18.54
CA HIS A 399 -15.67 9.77 -18.81
C HIS A 399 -17.12 9.53 -18.32
N THR A 400 -17.62 8.32 -18.46
CA THR A 400 -18.97 7.99 -17.93
C THR A 400 -18.99 8.10 -16.40
N MET A 401 -17.96 7.63 -15.72
CA MET A 401 -17.84 7.79 -14.27
C MET A 401 -17.71 9.25 -13.87
N LEU A 402 -16.85 10.03 -14.54
CA LEU A 402 -16.74 11.48 -14.29
C LEU A 402 -18.09 12.20 -14.50
N HIS A 403 -18.85 11.85 -15.52
CA HIS A 403 -20.20 12.38 -15.73
C HIS A 403 -21.14 12.05 -14.56
N CYS A 404 -21.08 10.82 -14.02
CA CYS A 404 -21.85 10.46 -12.83
C CYS A 404 -21.42 11.29 -11.61
N LEU A 405 -20.11 11.53 -11.43
CA LEU A 405 -19.58 12.33 -10.33
C LEU A 405 -20.01 13.80 -10.42
N GLU A 406 -19.97 14.39 -11.62
CA GLU A 406 -20.43 15.75 -11.88
C GLU A 406 -21.92 15.93 -11.59
N ARG A 407 -22.73 14.93 -11.90
CA ARG A 407 -24.15 14.92 -11.58
C ARG A 407 -24.44 14.63 -10.11
N GLY A 408 -23.52 13.99 -9.38
CA GLY A 408 -23.74 13.48 -8.04
C GLY A 408 -24.65 12.25 -7.96
N GLU A 409 -24.99 11.65 -9.11
CA GLU A 409 -25.89 10.49 -9.24
C GLU A 409 -25.54 9.62 -10.45
N VAL A 410 -25.95 8.35 -10.40
CA VAL A 410 -25.90 7.44 -11.54
C VAL A 410 -27.17 7.61 -12.37
N PRO A 411 -27.07 7.88 -13.68
CA PRO A 411 -28.25 8.13 -14.53
C PRO A 411 -29.27 6.99 -14.48
N GLU A 412 -30.56 7.35 -14.31
CA GLU A 412 -31.67 6.41 -14.35
C GLU A 412 -32.15 6.16 -15.81
N PRO A 413 -32.83 5.03 -16.09
CA PRO A 413 -33.28 4.68 -17.44
C PRO A 413 -34.08 5.79 -18.11
N ASP A 414 -35.01 6.43 -17.39
CA ASP A 414 -35.86 7.50 -17.95
C ASP A 414 -35.05 8.73 -18.37
N TRP A 415 -34.02 9.08 -17.59
CA TRP A 415 -33.12 10.18 -17.96
C TRP A 415 -32.32 9.82 -19.21
N LEU A 416 -31.75 8.60 -19.27
CA LEU A 416 -31.00 8.11 -20.43
C LEU A 416 -31.85 8.04 -21.70
N ASN A 417 -33.12 7.70 -21.58
CA ASN A 417 -34.06 7.67 -22.71
C ASN A 417 -34.38 9.10 -23.18
N ARG A 418 -34.64 10.05 -22.25
CA ARG A 418 -34.86 11.47 -22.60
C ARG A 418 -33.64 12.09 -23.26
N LEU A 419 -32.43 11.75 -22.81
CA LEU A 419 -31.19 12.17 -23.44
C LEU A 419 -31.15 11.77 -24.93
N VAL A 420 -31.45 10.52 -25.24
CA VAL A 420 -31.44 10.01 -26.63
C VAL A 420 -32.55 10.65 -27.48
N LEU A 421 -33.71 10.92 -26.88
CA LEU A 421 -34.80 11.62 -27.57
C LEU A 421 -34.61 13.11 -27.69
N ASN A 422 -33.52 13.65 -27.13
CA ASN A 422 -33.20 15.10 -27.13
C ASN A 422 -34.32 15.98 -26.51
N VAL A 423 -34.89 15.47 -25.38
CA VAL A 423 -35.97 16.14 -24.62
C VAL A 423 -35.58 16.42 -23.16
N LEU A 424 -34.26 16.64 -22.94
CA LEU A 424 -33.73 17.02 -21.64
C LEU A 424 -33.81 18.52 -21.44
#